data_e85726983ce6fabd15ab377f41b56231
#
_entry.id   e85726983ce6fabd15ab377f41b56231
#
_cell.length_a   1.000
_cell.length_b   1.000
_cell.length_c   1.000
_cell.angle_alpha   90.00
_cell.angle_beta   90.00
_cell.angle_gamma   90.00
#
_symmetry.space_group_name_H-M   'P 1'
#
loop_
_entity.id
_entity.type
_entity.pdbx_description
1 polymer ?
#
loop_
_entity_poly.entity_id
_entity_poly.type
_entity_poly.pdbx_seq_one_letter_code
_entity_poly.pdbx_strand_id
1 'polypeptide(L)'
;MDERREALIKLLKDPNAEVRQSAADALERLEGLANLEALLEHYRSGDKVKRLRAIYAFGKLGSEECLPPLIHALQDEAEDIRAAAVRVLGEMGDSSILPALILRLQDPSLTIQTMAVEALGNFRHRQIIPQLLPLLNRENKYLVLAALRSLGKLNAREAMPRILELLASEDADLRKTAAQVLGQIQG
;
A
#
# COMPACT_ATOMS: atom_id res chain seq x y z
N MET A 1 20.38 -30.28 -0.26
CA MET A 1 20.20 -29.10 -1.15
C MET A 1 18.72 -29.03 -1.49
N ASP A 2 18.11 -27.85 -1.53
CA ASP A 2 16.67 -27.70 -1.81
C ASP A 2 16.43 -27.97 -3.30
N GLU A 3 15.69 -29.05 -3.62
CA GLU A 3 15.37 -29.46 -5.00
C GLU A 3 14.71 -28.32 -5.81
N ARG A 4 13.93 -27.46 -5.13
CA ARG A 4 13.31 -26.28 -5.74
C ARG A 4 14.36 -25.30 -6.25
N ARG A 5 15.42 -25.05 -5.45
CA ARG A 5 16.51 -24.15 -5.82
C ARG A 5 17.26 -24.67 -7.06
N GLU A 6 17.54 -25.98 -7.11
CA GLU A 6 18.21 -26.58 -8.27
C GLU A 6 17.36 -26.50 -9.54
N ALA A 7 16.06 -26.74 -9.42
CA ALA A 7 15.14 -26.62 -10.55
C ALA A 7 15.09 -25.20 -11.11
N LEU A 8 15.01 -24.19 -10.23
CA LEU A 8 14.98 -22.78 -10.63
C LEU A 8 16.32 -22.34 -11.26
N ILE A 9 17.46 -22.79 -10.75
CA ILE A 9 18.78 -22.52 -11.35
C ILE A 9 18.85 -23.04 -12.79
N LYS A 10 18.26 -24.20 -13.09
CA LYS A 10 18.20 -24.72 -14.46
C LYS A 10 17.38 -23.81 -15.38
N LEU A 11 16.27 -23.28 -14.88
CA LEU A 11 15.39 -22.38 -15.64
C LEU A 11 16.00 -20.98 -15.90
N LEU A 12 17.06 -20.58 -15.20
CA LEU A 12 17.81 -19.35 -15.56
C LEU A 12 18.47 -19.43 -16.95
N LYS A 13 18.58 -20.62 -17.53
CA LYS A 13 19.13 -20.83 -18.87
C LYS A 13 18.06 -21.14 -19.91
N ASP A 14 16.79 -20.96 -19.58
CA ASP A 14 15.68 -21.18 -20.51
C ASP A 14 15.78 -20.25 -21.72
N PRO A 15 15.46 -20.69 -22.94
CA PRO A 15 15.45 -19.87 -24.14
C PRO A 15 14.45 -18.68 -24.03
N ASN A 16 13.35 -18.84 -23.30
CA ASN A 16 12.35 -17.81 -23.09
C ASN A 16 12.79 -16.82 -22.00
N ALA A 17 12.79 -15.53 -22.31
CA ALA A 17 13.20 -14.48 -21.39
C ALA A 17 12.28 -14.35 -20.15
N GLU A 18 10.97 -14.55 -20.33
CA GLU A 18 9.99 -14.46 -19.24
C GLU A 18 10.15 -15.62 -18.26
N VAL A 19 10.51 -16.82 -18.75
CA VAL A 19 10.81 -17.98 -17.90
C VAL A 19 12.07 -17.71 -17.07
N ARG A 20 13.13 -17.17 -17.69
CA ARG A 20 14.36 -16.81 -16.96
C ARG A 20 14.07 -15.77 -15.86
N GLN A 21 13.27 -14.73 -16.18
CA GLN A 21 12.93 -13.70 -15.20
C GLN A 21 12.12 -14.30 -14.05
N SER A 22 11.09 -15.11 -14.34
CA SER A 22 10.28 -15.77 -13.31
C SER A 22 11.12 -16.68 -12.40
N ALA A 23 12.11 -17.38 -12.99
CA ALA A 23 13.02 -18.22 -12.21
C ALA A 23 13.96 -17.38 -11.31
N ALA A 24 14.44 -16.24 -11.80
CA ALA A 24 15.27 -15.33 -11.01
C ALA A 24 14.47 -14.76 -9.82
N ASP A 25 13.26 -14.28 -10.05
CA ASP A 25 12.37 -13.76 -9.02
C ASP A 25 12.03 -14.82 -7.96
N ALA A 26 11.79 -16.06 -8.39
CA ALA A 26 11.52 -17.17 -7.48
C ALA A 26 12.75 -17.56 -6.64
N LEU A 27 13.95 -17.51 -7.23
CA LEU A 27 15.21 -17.73 -6.49
C LEU A 27 15.47 -16.62 -5.48
N GLU A 28 15.27 -15.35 -5.86
CA GLU A 28 15.40 -14.23 -4.94
C GLU A 28 14.48 -14.38 -3.72
N ARG A 29 13.24 -14.85 -3.96
CA ARG A 29 12.30 -15.14 -2.86
C ARG A 29 12.76 -16.28 -1.96
N LEU A 30 13.23 -17.40 -2.53
CA LEU A 30 13.72 -18.53 -1.74
C LEU A 30 14.94 -18.17 -0.88
N GLU A 31 15.89 -17.43 -1.44
CA GLU A 31 17.08 -16.95 -0.72
C GLU A 31 16.71 -15.91 0.34
N GLY A 32 15.74 -15.05 0.04
CA GLY A 32 15.19 -14.09 0.98
C GLY A 32 14.52 -14.75 2.18
N LEU A 33 13.69 -15.77 1.98
CA LEU A 33 13.07 -16.53 3.07
C LEU A 33 14.11 -17.25 3.95
N ALA A 34 15.17 -17.79 3.34
CA ALA A 34 16.29 -18.38 4.09
C ALA A 34 17.01 -17.37 4.98
N ASN A 35 16.96 -16.07 4.61
CA ASN A 35 17.57 -14.97 5.34
C ASN A 35 16.58 -14.15 6.18
N LEU A 36 15.31 -14.58 6.29
CA LEU A 36 14.26 -13.82 6.97
C LEU A 36 14.63 -13.49 8.42
N GLU A 37 15.24 -14.43 9.15
CA GLU A 37 15.68 -14.20 10.53
C GLU A 37 16.71 -13.07 10.63
N ALA A 38 17.68 -13.02 9.71
CA ALA A 38 18.65 -11.95 9.63
C ALA A 38 18.01 -10.60 9.28
N LEU A 39 16.99 -10.58 8.41
CA LEU A 39 16.23 -9.37 8.08
C LEU A 39 15.41 -8.89 9.28
N LEU A 40 14.80 -9.79 10.03
CA LEU A 40 14.08 -9.48 11.26
C LEU A 40 15.01 -8.87 12.32
N GLU A 41 16.23 -9.42 12.44
CA GLU A 41 17.24 -8.88 13.35
C GLU A 41 17.69 -7.47 12.92
N HIS A 42 17.92 -7.26 11.62
CA HIS A 42 18.23 -5.93 11.07
C HIS A 42 17.11 -4.92 11.30
N TYR A 43 15.85 -5.35 11.25
CA TYR A 43 14.71 -4.50 11.56
C TYR A 43 14.65 -4.15 13.05
N ARG A 44 14.91 -5.11 13.96
CA ARG A 44 14.82 -4.92 15.41
C ARG A 44 15.96 -4.10 15.98
N SER A 45 17.20 -4.41 15.58
CA SER A 45 18.42 -3.84 16.17
C SER A 45 19.05 -2.75 15.31
N GLY A 46 18.56 -2.54 14.10
CA GLY A 46 19.15 -1.65 13.11
C GLY A 46 18.86 -0.17 13.35
N ASP A 47 19.78 0.66 12.84
CA ASP A 47 19.51 2.08 12.64
C ASP A 47 18.35 2.29 11.62
N LYS A 48 17.91 3.54 11.47
CA LYS A 48 16.82 3.90 10.55
C LYS A 48 17.04 3.36 9.12
N VAL A 49 18.28 3.39 8.61
CA VAL A 49 18.59 2.93 7.25
C VAL A 49 18.42 1.42 7.13
N LYS A 50 18.91 0.67 8.12
CA LYS A 50 18.77 -0.79 8.16
C LYS A 50 17.29 -1.18 8.30
N ARG A 51 16.52 -0.48 9.14
CA ARG A 51 15.08 -0.72 9.27
C ARG A 51 14.33 -0.47 7.96
N LEU A 52 14.60 0.63 7.25
CA LEU A 52 14.03 0.91 5.94
C LEU A 52 14.36 -0.18 4.92
N ARG A 53 15.63 -0.60 4.85
CA ARG A 53 16.04 -1.69 3.96
C ARG A 53 15.31 -2.99 4.26
N ALA A 54 15.15 -3.33 5.55
CA ALA A 54 14.41 -4.52 5.97
C ALA A 54 12.93 -4.44 5.55
N ILE A 55 12.25 -3.28 5.71
CA ILE A 55 10.87 -3.08 5.30
C ILE A 55 10.70 -3.32 3.79
N TYR A 56 11.57 -2.76 2.95
CA TYR A 56 11.50 -3.00 1.50
C TYR A 56 11.84 -4.45 1.13
N ALA A 57 12.77 -5.08 1.86
CA ALA A 57 13.07 -6.49 1.66
C ALA A 57 11.87 -7.38 2.04
N PHE A 58 11.16 -7.09 3.12
CA PHE A 58 9.91 -7.79 3.49
C PHE A 58 8.86 -7.68 2.38
N GLY A 59 8.70 -6.50 1.77
CA GLY A 59 7.78 -6.30 0.65
C GLY A 59 8.15 -7.14 -0.58
N LYS A 60 9.43 -7.21 -0.92
CA LYS A 60 9.92 -8.05 -2.01
C LYS A 60 9.69 -9.54 -1.76
N LEU A 61 9.88 -9.99 -0.53
CA LEU A 61 9.60 -11.37 -0.15
C LEU A 61 8.12 -11.72 -0.30
N GLY A 62 7.25 -10.80 0.06
CA GLY A 62 5.80 -10.93 -0.09
C GLY A 62 5.20 -12.11 0.67
N SER A 63 5.90 -12.64 1.69
CA SER A 63 5.43 -13.77 2.48
C SER A 63 4.60 -13.32 3.68
N GLU A 64 3.70 -14.18 4.15
CA GLU A 64 2.84 -13.88 5.31
C GLU A 64 3.65 -13.62 6.57
N GLU A 65 4.82 -14.24 6.73
CA GLU A 65 5.73 -14.05 7.85
C GLU A 65 6.30 -12.61 7.92
N CYS A 66 6.24 -11.88 6.80
CA CYS A 66 6.66 -10.48 6.73
C CYS A 66 5.57 -9.50 7.20
N LEU A 67 4.30 -9.93 7.31
CA LEU A 67 3.19 -9.04 7.69
C LEU A 67 3.33 -8.50 9.14
N PRO A 68 3.63 -9.32 10.17
CA PRO A 68 3.73 -8.81 11.54
C PRO A 68 4.76 -7.67 11.70
N PRO A 69 6.02 -7.77 11.23
CA PRO A 69 6.97 -6.69 11.33
C PRO A 69 6.58 -5.45 10.51
N LEU A 70 5.90 -5.61 9.36
CA LEU A 70 5.39 -4.49 8.56
C LEU A 70 4.24 -3.78 9.27
N ILE A 71 3.31 -4.53 9.89
CA ILE A 71 2.22 -3.95 10.69
C ILE A 71 2.78 -3.21 11.91
N HIS A 72 3.82 -3.75 12.55
CA HIS A 72 4.52 -3.06 13.63
C HIS A 72 5.15 -1.75 13.16
N ALA A 73 5.77 -1.74 11.97
CA ALA A 73 6.38 -0.56 11.38
C ALA A 73 5.39 0.58 11.08
N LEU A 74 4.09 0.30 10.92
CA LEU A 74 3.06 1.34 10.83
C LEU A 74 2.95 2.22 12.09
N GLN A 75 3.48 1.76 13.23
CA GLN A 75 3.42 2.46 14.51
C GLN A 75 4.77 3.05 14.92
N ASP A 76 5.77 3.02 14.05
CA ASP A 76 7.12 3.53 14.34
C ASP A 76 7.09 5.05 14.62
N GLU A 77 7.96 5.51 15.52
CA GLU A 77 8.10 6.93 15.83
C GLU A 77 8.55 7.74 14.60
N ALA A 78 9.41 7.15 13.77
CA ALA A 78 9.92 7.80 12.56
C ALA A 78 8.89 7.76 11.42
N GLU A 79 8.50 8.93 10.93
CA GLU A 79 7.55 9.08 9.83
C GLU A 79 7.95 8.29 8.58
N ASP A 80 9.25 8.29 8.22
CA ASP A 80 9.75 7.58 7.04
C ASP A 80 9.56 6.07 7.14
N ILE A 81 9.66 5.51 8.35
CA ILE A 81 9.43 4.08 8.61
C ILE A 81 7.94 3.78 8.41
N ARG A 82 7.04 4.61 8.99
CA ARG A 82 5.60 4.46 8.80
C ARG A 82 5.22 4.59 7.32
N ALA A 83 5.79 5.57 6.61
CA ALA A 83 5.56 5.77 5.17
C ALA A 83 5.97 4.55 4.34
N ALA A 84 7.16 4.00 4.61
CA ALA A 84 7.63 2.80 3.94
C ALA A 84 6.70 1.60 4.20
N ALA A 85 6.26 1.43 5.44
CA ALA A 85 5.32 0.37 5.81
C ALA A 85 3.97 0.51 5.12
N VAL A 86 3.36 1.71 5.09
CA VAL A 86 2.11 1.97 4.37
C VAL A 86 2.23 1.64 2.89
N ARG A 87 3.34 2.05 2.25
CA ARG A 87 3.60 1.77 0.84
C ARG A 87 3.70 0.28 0.59
N VAL A 88 4.59 -0.40 1.31
CA VAL A 88 4.85 -1.83 1.11
C VAL A 88 3.60 -2.67 1.34
N LEU A 89 2.87 -2.41 2.43
CA LEU A 89 1.63 -3.12 2.72
C LEU A 89 0.56 -2.85 1.66
N GLY A 90 0.45 -1.59 1.18
CA GLY A 90 -0.47 -1.24 0.09
C GLY A 90 -0.14 -1.95 -1.22
N GLU A 91 1.14 -2.18 -1.52
CA GLU A 91 1.61 -2.90 -2.70
C GLU A 91 1.42 -4.42 -2.58
N MET A 92 1.55 -4.99 -1.38
CA MET A 92 1.31 -6.42 -1.13
C MET A 92 -0.15 -6.81 -1.39
N GLY A 93 -1.10 -5.91 -1.18
CA GLY A 93 -2.51 -6.12 -1.52
C GLY A 93 -3.24 -7.15 -0.65
N ASP A 94 -2.68 -7.57 0.47
CA ASP A 94 -3.32 -8.49 1.40
C ASP A 94 -4.43 -7.80 2.20
N SER A 95 -5.66 -8.26 2.05
CA SER A 95 -6.82 -7.64 2.71
C SER A 95 -6.83 -7.78 4.24
N SER A 96 -6.05 -8.69 4.81
CA SER A 96 -5.94 -8.86 6.27
C SER A 96 -5.35 -7.62 6.96
N ILE A 97 -4.60 -6.79 6.21
CA ILE A 97 -3.96 -5.58 6.75
C ILE A 97 -4.87 -4.34 6.74
N LEU A 98 -6.07 -4.42 6.17
CA LEU A 98 -6.99 -3.29 6.08
C LEU A 98 -7.26 -2.61 7.43
N PRO A 99 -7.51 -3.34 8.54
CA PRO A 99 -7.70 -2.71 9.84
C PRO A 99 -6.50 -1.87 10.29
N ALA A 100 -5.28 -2.34 10.02
CA ALA A 100 -4.05 -1.63 10.39
C ALA A 100 -3.85 -0.36 9.55
N LEU A 101 -4.18 -0.39 8.24
CA LEU A 101 -4.14 0.79 7.37
C LEU A 101 -5.23 1.81 7.73
N ILE A 102 -6.44 1.36 8.11
CA ILE A 102 -7.53 2.24 8.54
C ILE A 102 -7.09 3.08 9.75
N LEU A 103 -6.36 2.52 10.69
CA LEU A 103 -5.83 3.27 11.82
C LEU A 103 -4.89 4.42 11.39
N ARG A 104 -4.23 4.30 10.24
CA ARG A 104 -3.34 5.35 9.71
C ARG A 104 -4.10 6.54 9.09
N LEU A 105 -5.42 6.45 8.92
CA LEU A 105 -6.25 7.60 8.56
C LEU A 105 -6.25 8.70 9.66
N GLN A 106 -5.82 8.35 10.87
CA GLN A 106 -5.69 9.27 12.01
C GLN A 106 -4.22 9.47 12.42
N ASP A 107 -3.25 9.17 11.55
CA ASP A 107 -1.84 9.41 11.82
C ASP A 107 -1.58 10.91 12.09
N PRO A 108 -0.64 11.28 12.99
CA PRO A 108 -0.29 12.68 13.22
C PRO A 108 0.28 13.37 11.95
N SER A 109 0.82 12.62 10.99
CA SER A 109 1.31 13.15 9.72
C SER A 109 0.22 13.09 8.64
N LEU A 110 -0.08 14.24 8.04
CA LEU A 110 -0.98 14.34 6.87
C LEU A 110 -0.45 13.54 5.67
N THR A 111 0.86 13.43 5.52
CA THR A 111 1.49 12.59 4.50
C THR A 111 1.07 11.13 4.67
N ILE A 112 1.19 10.61 5.88
CA ILE A 112 0.80 9.23 6.19
C ILE A 112 -0.71 9.03 6.02
N GLN A 113 -1.54 9.97 6.48
CA GLN A 113 -2.99 9.91 6.26
C GLN A 113 -3.32 9.79 4.77
N THR A 114 -2.71 10.66 3.95
CA THR A 114 -2.93 10.68 2.49
C THR A 114 -2.49 9.36 1.84
N MET A 115 -1.30 8.86 2.21
CA MET A 115 -0.79 7.58 1.72
C MET A 115 -1.69 6.41 2.12
N ALA A 116 -2.21 6.41 3.35
CA ALA A 116 -3.14 5.38 3.82
C ALA A 116 -4.46 5.39 3.03
N VAL A 117 -5.01 6.60 2.75
CA VAL A 117 -6.21 6.75 1.91
C VAL A 117 -5.98 6.18 0.50
N GLU A 118 -4.84 6.51 -0.11
CA GLU A 118 -4.50 6.02 -1.45
C GLU A 118 -4.28 4.50 -1.47
N ALA A 119 -3.56 3.96 -0.48
CA ALA A 119 -3.36 2.53 -0.32
C ALA A 119 -4.69 1.80 -0.17
N LEU A 120 -5.56 2.26 0.74
CA LEU A 120 -6.90 1.69 0.96
C LEU A 120 -7.74 1.68 -0.33
N GLY A 121 -7.70 2.75 -1.12
CA GLY A 121 -8.42 2.82 -2.41
C GLY A 121 -7.96 1.76 -3.43
N ASN A 122 -6.73 1.26 -3.33
CA ASN A 122 -6.19 0.25 -4.26
C ASN A 122 -6.71 -1.17 -3.96
N PHE A 123 -7.12 -1.46 -2.72
CA PHE A 123 -7.69 -2.77 -2.36
C PHE A 123 -9.05 -3.06 -3.01
N ARG A 124 -9.75 -2.03 -3.52
CA ARG A 124 -11.09 -2.15 -4.12
C ARG A 124 -12.12 -2.85 -3.23
N HIS A 125 -11.95 -2.74 -1.92
CA HIS A 125 -12.80 -3.37 -0.93
C HIS A 125 -13.86 -2.39 -0.44
N ARG A 126 -15.14 -2.60 -0.80
CA ARG A 126 -16.23 -1.64 -0.48
C ARG A 126 -16.44 -1.38 1.01
N GLN A 127 -16.03 -2.30 1.88
CA GLN A 127 -16.08 -2.13 3.34
C GLN A 127 -15.29 -0.91 3.85
N ILE A 128 -14.40 -0.34 3.03
CA ILE A 128 -13.58 0.83 3.37
C ILE A 128 -14.35 2.13 3.15
N ILE A 129 -15.40 2.13 2.33
CA ILE A 129 -16.15 3.34 1.95
C ILE A 129 -16.58 4.17 3.16
N PRO A 130 -17.20 3.57 4.22
CA PRO A 130 -17.62 4.34 5.40
C PRO A 130 -16.49 5.08 6.10
N GLN A 131 -15.26 4.58 6.05
CA GLN A 131 -14.08 5.22 6.64
C GLN A 131 -13.54 6.37 5.78
N LEU A 132 -13.75 6.33 4.47
CA LEU A 132 -13.27 7.35 3.54
C LEU A 132 -14.25 8.52 3.35
N LEU A 133 -15.56 8.26 3.45
CA LEU A 133 -16.59 9.29 3.24
C LEU A 133 -16.39 10.54 4.12
N PRO A 134 -16.12 10.43 5.44
CA PRO A 134 -15.91 11.59 6.30
C PRO A 134 -14.72 12.46 5.87
N LEU A 135 -13.76 11.91 5.15
CA LEU A 135 -12.56 12.63 4.71
C LEU A 135 -12.88 13.68 3.64
N LEU A 136 -13.99 13.55 2.92
CA LEU A 136 -14.45 14.54 1.95
C LEU A 136 -14.87 15.89 2.61
N ASN A 137 -15.05 15.91 3.93
CA ASN A 137 -15.41 17.10 4.71
C ASN A 137 -14.21 17.71 5.48
N ARG A 138 -13.00 17.23 5.24
CA ARG A 138 -11.80 17.77 5.88
C ARG A 138 -11.36 19.06 5.20
N GLU A 139 -10.70 19.94 5.97
CA GLU A 139 -10.16 21.21 5.45
C GLU A 139 -8.94 21.01 4.54
N ASN A 140 -8.16 19.95 4.78
CA ASN A 140 -6.96 19.70 4.00
C ASN A 140 -7.31 19.15 2.60
N LYS A 141 -7.08 19.97 1.58
CA LYS A 141 -7.42 19.65 0.19
C LYS A 141 -6.73 18.37 -0.33
N TYR A 142 -5.50 18.11 0.07
CA TYR A 142 -4.77 16.93 -0.41
C TYR A 142 -5.41 15.63 0.10
N LEU A 143 -5.87 15.64 1.34
CA LEU A 143 -6.60 14.52 1.91
C LEU A 143 -7.97 14.33 1.22
N VAL A 144 -8.68 15.43 0.94
CA VAL A 144 -9.95 15.40 0.19
C VAL A 144 -9.72 14.85 -1.22
N LEU A 145 -8.68 15.30 -1.92
CA LEU A 145 -8.33 14.82 -3.26
C LEU A 145 -8.00 13.32 -3.26
N ALA A 146 -7.23 12.85 -2.28
CA ALA A 146 -6.93 11.42 -2.13
C ALA A 146 -8.21 10.60 -1.85
N ALA A 147 -9.08 11.09 -0.95
CA ALA A 147 -10.35 10.44 -0.64
C ALA A 147 -11.26 10.37 -1.88
N LEU A 148 -11.40 11.46 -2.64
CA LEU A 148 -12.16 11.49 -3.90
C LEU A 148 -11.69 10.40 -4.86
N ARG A 149 -10.37 10.35 -5.15
CA ARG A 149 -9.80 9.36 -6.08
C ARG A 149 -10.04 7.93 -5.59
N SER A 150 -9.85 7.69 -4.29
CA SER A 150 -10.03 6.37 -3.70
C SER A 150 -11.50 5.94 -3.72
N LEU A 151 -12.44 6.83 -3.42
CA LEU A 151 -13.88 6.57 -3.52
C LEU A 151 -14.32 6.32 -4.98
N GLY A 152 -13.70 7.02 -5.95
CA GLY A 152 -13.90 6.75 -7.37
C GLY A 152 -13.47 5.32 -7.75
N LYS A 153 -12.27 4.89 -7.34
CA LYS A 153 -11.77 3.51 -7.55
C LYS A 153 -12.68 2.44 -6.94
N LEU A 154 -13.33 2.78 -5.82
CA LEU A 154 -14.26 1.90 -5.11
C LEU A 154 -15.67 1.91 -5.71
N ASN A 155 -15.93 2.73 -6.73
CA ASN A 155 -17.28 2.96 -7.27
C ASN A 155 -18.28 3.32 -6.16
N ALA A 156 -17.90 4.27 -5.29
CA ALA A 156 -18.65 4.63 -4.08
C ALA A 156 -19.80 5.60 -4.42
N ARG A 157 -20.97 5.05 -4.80
CA ARG A 157 -22.20 5.86 -5.08
C ARG A 157 -22.62 6.70 -3.88
N GLU A 158 -22.32 6.23 -2.69
CA GLU A 158 -22.61 6.90 -1.42
C GLU A 158 -21.92 8.27 -1.31
N ALA A 159 -20.82 8.47 -2.07
CA ALA A 159 -20.08 9.73 -2.11
C ALA A 159 -20.72 10.78 -3.06
N MET A 160 -21.65 10.37 -3.95
CA MET A 160 -22.22 11.24 -5.00
C MET A 160 -22.74 12.59 -4.48
N PRO A 161 -23.53 12.66 -3.39
CA PRO A 161 -24.02 13.95 -2.93
C PRO A 161 -22.89 14.94 -2.65
N ARG A 162 -21.84 14.49 -1.95
CA ARG A 162 -20.70 15.35 -1.62
C ARG A 162 -19.81 15.65 -2.83
N ILE A 163 -19.68 14.73 -3.77
CA ILE A 163 -18.95 14.95 -5.03
C ILE A 163 -19.63 16.07 -5.84
N LEU A 164 -20.96 16.07 -5.92
CA LEU A 164 -21.72 17.11 -6.62
C LEU A 164 -21.51 18.49 -5.98
N GLU A 165 -21.49 18.60 -4.65
CA GLU A 165 -21.17 19.84 -3.95
C GLU A 165 -19.76 20.33 -4.27
N LEU A 166 -18.77 19.42 -4.35
CA LEU A 166 -17.37 19.76 -4.65
C LEU A 166 -17.16 20.27 -6.09
N LEU A 167 -18.10 20.03 -7.01
CA LEU A 167 -18.08 20.67 -8.33
C LEU A 167 -18.21 22.21 -8.27
N ALA A 168 -18.79 22.74 -7.21
CA ALA A 168 -18.91 24.18 -6.97
C ALA A 168 -17.80 24.74 -6.07
N SER A 169 -16.78 23.97 -5.72
CA SER A 169 -15.65 24.42 -4.90
C SER A 169 -14.89 25.57 -5.57
N GLU A 170 -14.37 26.51 -4.77
CA GLU A 170 -13.46 27.55 -5.27
C GLU A 170 -12.12 26.96 -5.77
N ASP A 171 -11.68 25.85 -5.20
CA ASP A 171 -10.43 25.17 -5.60
C ASP A 171 -10.61 24.38 -6.90
N ALA A 172 -9.82 24.75 -7.92
CA ALA A 172 -9.90 24.16 -9.24
C ALA A 172 -9.51 22.66 -9.27
N ASP A 173 -8.58 22.22 -8.39
CA ASP A 173 -8.16 20.82 -8.31
C ASP A 173 -9.30 19.94 -7.76
N LEU A 174 -10.04 20.47 -6.77
CA LEU A 174 -11.22 19.78 -6.23
C LEU A 174 -12.32 19.65 -7.28
N ARG A 175 -12.67 20.75 -8.00
CA ARG A 175 -13.66 20.68 -9.09
C ARG A 175 -13.26 19.68 -10.16
N LYS A 176 -12.01 19.74 -10.62
CA LYS A 176 -11.47 18.84 -11.64
C LYS A 176 -11.57 17.37 -11.20
N THR A 177 -11.10 17.08 -9.98
CA THR A 177 -11.09 15.70 -9.47
C THR A 177 -12.51 15.20 -9.23
N ALA A 178 -13.39 16.04 -8.69
CA ALA A 178 -14.81 15.70 -8.49
C ALA A 178 -15.49 15.34 -9.83
N ALA A 179 -15.27 16.13 -10.89
CA ALA A 179 -15.80 15.86 -12.22
C ALA A 179 -15.28 14.54 -12.80
N GLN A 180 -13.96 14.26 -12.64
CA GLN A 180 -13.36 13.01 -13.09
C GLN A 180 -13.95 11.80 -12.39
N VAL A 181 -14.07 11.89 -11.05
CA VAL A 181 -14.60 10.79 -10.22
C VAL A 181 -16.08 10.55 -10.52
N LEU A 182 -16.87 11.62 -10.73
CA LEU A 182 -18.27 11.50 -11.09
C LEU A 182 -18.46 10.73 -12.41
N GLY A 183 -17.57 10.97 -13.39
CA GLY A 183 -17.58 10.21 -14.66
C GLY A 183 -17.14 8.75 -14.54
N GLN A 184 -16.47 8.36 -13.44
CA GLN A 184 -16.02 6.97 -13.17
C GLN A 184 -17.06 6.15 -12.40
N ILE A 185 -17.89 6.80 -11.58
CA ILE A 185 -18.92 6.11 -10.80
C ILE A 185 -20.04 5.67 -11.76
N GLN A 186 -20.15 4.35 -11.90
CA GLN A 186 -21.19 3.76 -12.76
C GLN A 186 -22.54 3.72 -12.04
N GLY A 187 -23.60 3.99 -12.81
CA GLY A 187 -24.98 3.99 -12.34
C GLY A 187 -25.52 2.62 -11.91
#